data_0482ee14b16c661d0c82f70b63f0313a
#
_entry.id   0482ee14b16c661d0c82f70b63f0313a
#
_cell.length_a   1.000
_cell.length_b   1.000
_cell.length_c   1.000
_cell.angle_alpha   90.00
_cell.angle_beta   90.00
_cell.angle_gamma   90.00
#
_symmetry.space_group_name_H-M   'P 1'
#
loop_
_entity.id
_entity.type
_entity.pdbx_description
1 polymer ?
#
loop_
_entity_poly.entity_id
_entity_poly.type
_entity_poly.pdbx_seq_one_letter_code
_entity_poly.pdbx_strand_id
1 'polypeptide(L)'
;TKYFTLWETWIKPQINQIDPGFITVQEAPGQGITTAEAYDNYIQQYVLDNNTLFTDLHQQVVDSINTIDSNELNPAYLVGTAAFDQKFNEVTGKRFTEGGSKFFDRSVLAHAMGEYRFKPTFGEVVVGGNFRQYLPNSAGTIFKDTGNVVIRNSEFGVYSGLEKKFMNDELKATVTVRMDKNQNFKALFSPAASLVYTKTGKHGWRASFSSAIRNPTLADQYFYYNVGRAILLGNVEGEFEAGRDSLITLESFDAYRTSPTLLEGLNKLDYFNVDRLRPEQAKTLELGYRGTVAEKFYLDVGV
;
A
#
# COMPACT_ATOMS: atom_id res chain seq x y z
N THR A 1 -19.36 15.95 8.63
CA THR A 1 -18.58 17.21 8.58
C THR A 1 -19.13 18.28 9.50
N LYS A 2 -20.45 18.58 9.52
CA LYS A 2 -21.06 19.53 10.48
C LYS A 2 -20.81 19.13 11.93
N TYR A 3 -20.92 17.84 12.24
CA TYR A 3 -20.61 17.31 13.58
C TYR A 3 -19.21 17.72 14.02
N PHE A 4 -18.19 17.43 13.18
CA PHE A 4 -16.81 17.77 13.52
C PHE A 4 -16.58 19.28 13.63
N THR A 5 -17.23 20.08 12.79
CA THR A 5 -17.13 21.53 12.87
C THR A 5 -17.72 22.05 14.18
N LEU A 6 -18.91 21.61 14.58
CA LEU A 6 -19.52 22.01 15.85
C LEU A 6 -18.72 21.51 17.06
N TRP A 7 -18.19 20.27 16.99
CA TRP A 7 -17.32 19.74 18.02
C TRP A 7 -16.08 20.59 18.23
N GLU A 8 -15.34 20.90 17.16
CA GLU A 8 -14.08 21.66 17.23
C GLU A 8 -14.30 23.15 17.56
N THR A 9 -15.35 23.74 17.05
CA THR A 9 -15.53 25.20 17.16
C THR A 9 -16.44 25.63 18.31
N TRP A 10 -17.32 24.77 18.78
CA TRP A 10 -18.31 25.11 19.78
C TRP A 10 -18.19 24.29 21.07
N ILE A 11 -18.12 22.98 20.97
CA ILE A 11 -18.12 22.11 22.17
C ILE A 11 -16.74 22.01 22.81
N LYS A 12 -15.70 21.72 22.03
CA LYS A 12 -14.35 21.54 22.55
C LYS A 12 -13.81 22.73 23.35
N PRO A 13 -14.03 24.00 22.94
CA PRO A 13 -13.65 25.14 23.75
C PRO A 13 -14.39 25.28 25.08
N GLN A 14 -15.58 24.65 25.19
CA GLN A 14 -16.38 24.70 26.42
C GLN A 14 -15.93 23.68 27.47
N ILE A 15 -15.14 22.67 27.09
CA ILE A 15 -14.67 21.65 28.04
C ILE A 15 -13.95 22.31 29.23
N ASN A 16 -13.10 23.28 28.96
CA ASN A 16 -12.39 24.05 30.02
C ASN A 16 -13.32 24.88 30.92
N GLN A 17 -14.49 25.27 30.41
CA GLN A 17 -15.50 25.97 31.22
C GLN A 17 -16.34 25.01 32.06
N ILE A 18 -16.57 23.78 31.51
CA ILE A 18 -17.35 22.74 32.18
C ILE A 18 -16.49 22.04 33.24
N ASP A 19 -15.24 21.76 32.91
CA ASP A 19 -14.25 21.17 33.80
C ASP A 19 -12.96 22.03 33.80
N PRO A 20 -12.81 22.93 34.80
CA PRO A 20 -11.60 23.74 34.95
C PRO A 20 -10.33 22.92 35.23
N GLY A 21 -10.47 21.65 35.56
CA GLY A 21 -9.36 20.71 35.77
C GLY A 21 -8.80 20.12 34.50
N PHE A 22 -9.44 20.36 33.34
CA PHE A 22 -8.93 19.89 32.06
C PHE A 22 -7.65 20.61 31.66
N ILE A 23 -6.59 19.85 31.46
CA ILE A 23 -5.26 20.39 31.07
C ILE A 23 -5.22 20.61 29.57
N THR A 24 -5.08 21.86 29.14
CA THR A 24 -4.89 22.20 27.72
C THR A 24 -3.47 21.89 27.25
N VAL A 25 -3.30 21.80 25.91
CA VAL A 25 -1.96 21.63 25.32
C VAL A 25 -0.95 22.68 25.76
N GLN A 26 -1.40 23.92 26.00
CA GLN A 26 -0.54 25.03 26.43
C GLN A 26 -0.12 24.88 27.92
N GLU A 27 -0.97 24.30 28.74
CA GLU A 27 -0.72 24.10 30.19
C GLU A 27 0.02 22.78 30.46
N ALA A 28 -0.06 21.82 29.57
CA ALA A 28 0.51 20.48 29.70
C ALA A 28 1.98 20.46 30.14
N PRO A 29 2.89 21.29 29.59
CA PRO A 29 4.29 21.29 30.03
C PRO A 29 4.45 21.71 31.51
N GLY A 30 3.62 22.64 31.99
CA GLY A 30 3.59 23.07 33.41
C GLY A 30 3.10 21.99 34.37
N GLN A 31 2.40 20.99 33.86
CA GLN A 31 1.87 19.84 34.60
C GLN A 31 2.72 18.58 34.42
N GLY A 32 3.91 18.70 33.83
CA GLY A 32 4.82 17.56 33.60
C GLY A 32 4.51 16.72 32.36
N ILE A 33 3.55 17.13 31.55
CA ILE A 33 3.20 16.46 30.28
C ILE A 33 3.99 17.14 29.14
N THR A 34 5.17 16.62 28.85
CA THR A 34 6.13 17.29 27.96
C THR A 34 6.23 16.69 26.56
N THR A 35 5.58 15.56 26.30
CA THR A 35 5.59 14.90 24.99
C THR A 35 4.19 14.79 24.41
N ALA A 36 4.08 14.74 23.09
CA ALA A 36 2.81 14.53 22.39
C ALA A 36 2.14 13.23 22.81
N GLU A 37 2.91 12.14 22.93
CA GLU A 37 2.41 10.84 23.36
C GLU A 37 1.86 10.88 24.79
N ALA A 38 2.55 11.56 25.71
CA ALA A 38 2.06 11.73 27.08
C ALA A 38 0.76 12.54 27.12
N TYR A 39 0.62 13.53 26.25
CA TYR A 39 -0.60 14.31 26.15
C TYR A 39 -1.74 13.52 25.52
N ASP A 40 -1.49 12.73 24.49
CA ASP A 40 -2.50 11.84 23.89
C ASP A 40 -3.00 10.81 24.91
N ASN A 41 -2.11 10.24 25.71
CA ASN A 41 -2.47 9.33 26.80
C ASN A 41 -3.32 10.02 27.87
N TYR A 42 -2.97 11.27 28.24
CA TYR A 42 -3.79 12.08 29.15
C TYR A 42 -5.20 12.29 28.59
N ILE A 43 -5.31 12.70 27.30
CA ILE A 43 -6.62 12.90 26.67
C ILE A 43 -7.43 11.61 26.63
N GLN A 44 -6.83 10.48 26.27
CA GLN A 44 -7.52 9.19 26.27
C GLN A 44 -8.06 8.83 27.66
N GLN A 45 -7.22 8.97 28.69
CA GLN A 45 -7.64 8.68 30.05
C GLN A 45 -8.73 9.65 30.53
N TYR A 46 -8.57 10.94 30.24
CA TYR A 46 -9.57 11.95 30.58
C TYR A 46 -10.94 11.67 29.96
N VAL A 47 -10.97 11.25 28.66
CA VAL A 47 -12.22 10.87 27.98
C VAL A 47 -12.85 9.64 28.63
N LEU A 48 -12.06 8.63 29.02
CA LEU A 48 -12.53 7.42 29.67
C LEU A 48 -13.12 7.74 31.05
N ASP A 49 -12.44 8.57 31.84
CA ASP A 49 -12.86 8.94 33.21
C ASP A 49 -14.11 9.82 33.18
N ASN A 50 -14.33 10.58 32.11
CA ASN A 50 -15.44 11.50 31.93
C ASN A 50 -16.42 11.05 30.84
N ASN A 51 -16.57 9.75 30.63
CA ASN A 51 -17.37 9.20 29.55
C ASN A 51 -18.82 9.71 29.51
N THR A 52 -19.47 9.89 30.67
CA THR A 52 -20.83 10.45 30.74
C THR A 52 -20.87 11.87 30.19
N LEU A 53 -19.93 12.73 30.64
CA LEU A 53 -19.81 14.09 30.10
C LEU A 53 -19.64 14.12 28.58
N PHE A 54 -18.76 13.31 28.08
CA PHE A 54 -18.56 13.25 26.62
C PHE A 54 -19.76 12.72 25.87
N THR A 55 -20.46 11.73 26.41
CA THR A 55 -21.72 11.22 25.84
C THR A 55 -22.77 12.33 25.77
N ASP A 56 -22.93 13.09 26.84
CA ASP A 56 -23.89 14.20 26.90
C ASP A 56 -23.51 15.34 25.93
N LEU A 57 -22.22 15.70 25.84
CA LEU A 57 -21.74 16.69 24.88
C LEU A 57 -21.93 16.23 23.42
N HIS A 58 -21.67 14.96 23.13
CA HIS A 58 -21.95 14.39 21.81
C HIS A 58 -23.44 14.44 21.48
N GLN A 59 -24.31 14.11 22.44
CA GLN A 59 -25.74 14.20 22.23
C GLN A 59 -26.21 15.64 21.98
N GLN A 60 -25.66 16.63 22.72
CA GLN A 60 -25.94 18.04 22.45
C GLN A 60 -25.56 18.48 21.03
N VAL A 61 -24.42 17.99 20.49
CA VAL A 61 -24.02 18.25 19.10
C VAL A 61 -25.05 17.66 18.12
N VAL A 62 -25.46 16.40 18.37
CA VAL A 62 -26.46 15.71 17.53
C VAL A 62 -27.79 16.45 17.56
N ASP A 63 -28.26 16.83 18.73
CA ASP A 63 -29.53 17.56 18.90
C ASP A 63 -29.47 18.94 18.24
N SER A 64 -28.34 19.64 18.38
CA SER A 64 -28.12 20.93 17.70
C SER A 64 -28.14 20.79 16.18
N ILE A 65 -27.50 19.74 15.62
CA ILE A 65 -27.56 19.49 14.19
C ILE A 65 -28.98 19.21 13.73
N ASN A 66 -29.72 18.39 14.47
CA ASN A 66 -31.10 18.05 14.13
C ASN A 66 -32.04 19.26 14.21
N THR A 67 -31.78 20.18 15.13
CA THR A 67 -32.56 21.42 15.28
C THR A 67 -32.25 22.43 14.18
N ILE A 68 -30.97 22.59 13.81
CA ILE A 68 -30.52 23.48 12.74
C ILE A 68 -31.09 23.04 11.38
N ASP A 69 -31.23 21.72 11.17
CA ASP A 69 -31.71 21.17 9.91
C ASP A 69 -33.21 21.37 9.68
N SER A 70 -34.00 21.70 10.69
CA SER A 70 -35.45 21.92 10.54
C SER A 70 -35.77 23.27 9.91
N ASN A 71 -34.87 24.25 9.91
CA ASN A 71 -35.21 25.63 9.58
C ASN A 71 -34.32 26.38 8.61
N GLU A 72 -33.11 25.93 8.23
CA GLU A 72 -32.23 26.74 7.39
C GLU A 72 -31.15 25.96 6.59
N LEU A 73 -30.86 26.49 5.43
CA LEU A 73 -29.65 26.44 4.56
C LEU A 73 -28.87 25.12 4.42
N ASN A 74 -29.10 24.12 5.25
CA ASN A 74 -28.37 22.87 5.25
C ASN A 74 -29.18 21.73 5.87
N PRO A 75 -30.17 21.18 5.18
CA PRO A 75 -30.99 20.08 5.68
C PRO A 75 -30.13 18.86 6.02
N ALA A 76 -30.48 18.09 7.05
CA ALA A 76 -29.89 16.80 7.30
C ALA A 76 -30.13 15.90 6.09
N TYR A 77 -29.05 15.29 5.60
CA TYR A 77 -29.15 14.36 4.48
C TYR A 77 -29.57 12.97 5.01
N LEU A 78 -30.87 12.80 5.26
CA LEU A 78 -31.40 11.52 5.72
C LEU A 78 -31.50 10.53 4.56
N VAL A 79 -31.03 9.31 4.79
CA VAL A 79 -31.08 8.22 3.81
C VAL A 79 -32.52 8.00 3.37
N GLY A 80 -32.78 7.92 2.06
CA GLY A 80 -34.11 7.75 1.47
C GLY A 80 -34.81 9.07 1.17
N THR A 81 -34.18 10.22 1.40
CA THR A 81 -34.74 11.52 0.97
C THR A 81 -34.12 11.98 -0.36
N ALA A 82 -34.85 12.74 -1.14
CA ALA A 82 -34.35 13.31 -2.40
C ALA A 82 -33.12 14.21 -2.17
N ALA A 83 -33.05 14.91 -1.04
CA ALA A 83 -31.92 15.73 -0.68
C ALA A 83 -30.66 14.87 -0.42
N PHE A 84 -30.80 13.71 0.22
CA PHE A 84 -29.71 12.74 0.39
C PHE A 84 -29.22 12.22 -0.97
N ASP A 85 -30.14 11.76 -1.81
CA ASP A 85 -29.80 11.18 -3.11
C ASP A 85 -29.08 12.20 -4.01
N GLN A 86 -29.57 13.43 -4.02
CA GLN A 86 -28.92 14.53 -4.76
C GLN A 86 -27.50 14.78 -4.24
N LYS A 87 -27.34 14.91 -2.92
CA LYS A 87 -26.03 15.19 -2.31
C LYS A 87 -25.08 14.01 -2.42
N PHE A 88 -25.59 12.80 -2.27
CA PHE A 88 -24.82 11.57 -2.48
C PHE A 88 -24.27 11.49 -3.90
N ASN A 89 -25.12 11.71 -4.91
CA ASN A 89 -24.71 11.69 -6.30
C ASN A 89 -23.73 12.84 -6.62
N GLU A 90 -23.92 14.01 -6.04
CA GLU A 90 -22.97 15.12 -6.18
C GLU A 90 -21.59 14.74 -5.63
N VAL A 91 -21.53 14.23 -4.40
CA VAL A 91 -20.26 13.90 -3.72
C VAL A 91 -19.57 12.72 -4.40
N THR A 92 -20.31 11.68 -4.75
CA THR A 92 -19.75 10.49 -5.42
C THR A 92 -19.42 10.72 -6.89
N GLY A 93 -20.02 11.74 -7.50
CA GLY A 93 -19.75 12.17 -8.88
C GLY A 93 -18.49 13.01 -9.05
N LYS A 94 -18.05 13.70 -8.01
CA LYS A 94 -16.90 14.61 -8.01
C LYS A 94 -15.65 13.95 -7.46
N ARG A 95 -14.47 14.32 -8.00
CA ARG A 95 -13.17 13.90 -7.47
C ARG A 95 -12.91 14.57 -6.11
N PHE A 96 -11.95 14.04 -5.36
CA PHE A 96 -11.53 14.60 -4.08
C PHE A 96 -11.12 16.08 -4.20
N THR A 97 -10.37 16.43 -5.24
CA THR A 97 -9.97 17.81 -5.54
C THR A 97 -11.12 18.75 -5.89
N GLU A 98 -12.29 18.20 -6.20
CA GLU A 98 -13.52 18.93 -6.51
C GLU A 98 -14.51 18.92 -5.33
N GLY A 99 -14.04 18.49 -4.14
CA GLY A 99 -14.87 18.36 -2.93
C GLY A 99 -15.75 17.13 -2.91
N GLY A 100 -15.43 16.10 -3.68
CA GLY A 100 -16.15 14.85 -3.74
C GLY A 100 -15.38 13.67 -3.18
N SER A 101 -15.87 12.47 -3.46
CA SER A 101 -15.30 11.20 -3.04
C SER A 101 -15.24 10.16 -4.17
N LYS A 102 -15.33 10.62 -5.41
CA LYS A 102 -15.31 9.73 -6.57
C LYS A 102 -14.03 8.90 -6.59
N PHE A 103 -14.23 7.60 -6.59
CA PHE A 103 -13.19 6.60 -6.82
C PHE A 103 -13.63 5.73 -8.00
N PHE A 104 -12.82 5.70 -9.04
CA PHE A 104 -13.18 5.03 -10.29
C PHE A 104 -12.03 4.14 -10.74
N ASP A 105 -12.32 2.90 -11.08
CA ASP A 105 -11.39 1.98 -11.70
C ASP A 105 -12.11 1.12 -12.76
N ARG A 106 -11.63 1.22 -13.99
CA ARG A 106 -12.00 0.40 -15.15
C ARG A 106 -10.78 -0.17 -15.84
N SER A 107 -9.77 -0.52 -15.07
CA SER A 107 -8.53 -1.07 -15.57
C SER A 107 -8.74 -2.41 -16.25
N VAL A 108 -7.96 -2.67 -17.29
CA VAL A 108 -8.00 -3.91 -18.05
C VAL A 108 -6.63 -4.58 -18.01
N LEU A 109 -6.62 -5.89 -17.80
CA LEU A 109 -5.45 -6.75 -17.97
C LEU A 109 -5.72 -7.72 -19.12
N ALA A 110 -4.91 -7.62 -20.18
CA ALA A 110 -4.82 -8.65 -21.20
C ALA A 110 -3.63 -9.57 -20.87
N HIS A 111 -3.86 -10.88 -20.87
CA HIS A 111 -2.83 -11.87 -20.58
C HIS A 111 -2.90 -13.03 -21.57
N ALA A 112 -1.77 -13.38 -22.14
CA ALA A 112 -1.57 -14.56 -22.95
C ALA A 112 -0.37 -15.35 -22.43
N MET A 113 -0.47 -16.67 -22.42
CA MET A 113 0.64 -17.56 -22.08
C MET A 113 0.59 -18.84 -22.91
N GLY A 114 1.75 -19.42 -23.12
CA GLY A 114 1.89 -20.71 -23.79
C GLY A 114 3.10 -21.46 -23.26
N GLU A 115 2.98 -22.76 -23.18
CA GLU A 115 4.05 -23.68 -22.78
C GLU A 115 4.02 -24.91 -23.67
N TYR A 116 5.18 -25.40 -24.03
CA TYR A 116 5.34 -26.66 -24.70
C TYR A 116 6.37 -27.53 -23.98
N ARG A 117 6.04 -28.80 -23.81
CA ARG A 117 6.89 -29.81 -23.19
C ARG A 117 7.21 -30.90 -24.21
N PHE A 118 8.47 -31.25 -24.33
CA PHE A 118 8.91 -32.36 -25.15
C PHE A 118 9.95 -33.21 -24.41
N LYS A 119 10.02 -34.49 -24.79
CA LYS A 119 10.81 -35.51 -24.09
C LYS A 119 11.84 -36.12 -25.03
N PRO A 120 12.94 -35.41 -25.33
CA PRO A 120 14.06 -36.02 -26.03
C PRO A 120 14.70 -37.10 -25.13
N THR A 121 15.54 -37.95 -25.73
CA THR A 121 16.20 -39.05 -25.04
C THR A 121 17.06 -38.66 -23.86
N PHE A 122 17.52 -37.40 -23.81
CA PHE A 122 18.37 -36.89 -22.74
C PHE A 122 17.62 -36.30 -21.53
N GLY A 123 16.29 -36.15 -21.60
CA GLY A 123 15.51 -35.56 -20.49
C GLY A 123 14.18 -34.99 -20.92
N GLU A 124 13.50 -34.29 -20.05
CA GLU A 124 12.28 -33.53 -20.33
C GLU A 124 12.62 -32.04 -20.45
N VAL A 125 12.27 -31.41 -21.54
CA VAL A 125 12.52 -30.00 -21.80
C VAL A 125 11.19 -29.25 -21.83
N VAL A 126 11.12 -28.13 -21.14
CA VAL A 126 10.01 -27.20 -21.18
C VAL A 126 10.47 -25.88 -21.77
N VAL A 127 9.67 -25.31 -22.64
CA VAL A 127 9.83 -23.93 -23.13
C VAL A 127 8.48 -23.23 -23.06
N GLY A 128 8.50 -22.00 -22.63
CA GLY A 128 7.25 -21.26 -22.53
C GLY A 128 7.47 -19.76 -22.45
N GLY A 129 6.37 -19.05 -22.50
CA GLY A 129 6.38 -17.61 -22.40
C GLY A 129 5.01 -17.06 -22.04
N ASN A 130 5.01 -15.82 -21.60
CA ASN A 130 3.81 -15.07 -21.31
C ASN A 130 3.96 -13.61 -21.73
N PHE A 131 2.83 -13.01 -22.04
CA PHE A 131 2.69 -11.59 -22.29
C PHE A 131 1.56 -11.05 -21.43
N ARG A 132 1.76 -9.87 -20.84
CA ARG A 132 0.75 -9.13 -20.10
C ARG A 132 0.75 -7.69 -20.56
N GLN A 133 -0.44 -7.14 -20.71
CA GLN A 133 -0.63 -5.72 -20.95
C GLN A 133 -1.63 -5.17 -19.96
N TYR A 134 -1.20 -4.21 -19.19
CA TYR A 134 -2.01 -3.46 -18.24
C TYR A 134 -2.45 -2.15 -18.88
N LEU A 135 -3.73 -1.86 -18.79
CA LEU A 135 -4.37 -0.64 -19.26
C LEU A 135 -5.17 -0.05 -18.11
N PRO A 136 -4.50 0.62 -17.16
CA PRO A 136 -5.19 1.28 -16.07
C PRO A 136 -6.08 2.40 -16.61
N ASN A 137 -7.28 2.53 -16.03
CA ASN A 137 -8.21 3.60 -16.32
C ASN A 137 -8.92 4.01 -15.02
N SER A 138 -8.46 5.09 -14.43
CA SER A 138 -9.00 5.63 -13.19
C SER A 138 -9.77 6.94 -13.40
N ALA A 139 -9.84 7.46 -14.62
CA ALA A 139 -10.38 8.77 -14.91
C ALA A 139 -9.81 9.89 -14.00
N GLY A 140 -8.53 9.76 -13.65
CA GLY A 140 -7.80 10.71 -12.80
C GLY A 140 -8.07 10.58 -11.30
N THR A 141 -8.71 9.49 -10.86
CA THR A 141 -8.96 9.29 -9.42
C THR A 141 -7.82 8.56 -8.70
N ILE A 142 -6.99 7.82 -9.44
CA ILE A 142 -5.87 7.05 -8.91
C ILE A 142 -4.58 7.39 -9.64
N PHE A 143 -4.66 7.54 -10.96
CA PHE A 143 -3.54 7.81 -11.85
C PHE A 143 -3.75 9.14 -12.58
N LYS A 144 -2.67 9.71 -13.14
CA LYS A 144 -2.76 10.91 -13.98
C LYS A 144 -3.18 10.51 -15.42
N ASP A 145 -4.36 9.91 -15.54
CA ASP A 145 -4.93 9.36 -16.78
C ASP A 145 -6.15 10.14 -17.26
N THR A 146 -6.10 11.47 -17.12
CA THR A 146 -7.13 12.40 -17.62
C THR A 146 -6.79 12.98 -18.97
N GLY A 147 -7.79 13.48 -19.67
CA GLY A 147 -7.63 14.02 -21.01
C GLY A 147 -7.25 12.93 -22.01
N ASN A 148 -6.17 13.13 -22.76
CA ASN A 148 -5.68 12.18 -23.75
C ASN A 148 -4.54 11.29 -23.22
N VAL A 149 -4.29 11.28 -21.91
CA VAL A 149 -3.22 10.47 -21.30
C VAL A 149 -3.70 9.04 -21.15
N VAL A 150 -3.04 8.12 -21.82
CA VAL A 150 -3.29 6.67 -21.72
C VAL A 150 -2.06 6.01 -21.13
N ILE A 151 -2.20 5.49 -19.92
CA ILE A 151 -1.16 4.70 -19.28
C ILE A 151 -1.21 3.28 -19.85
N ARG A 152 -0.06 2.77 -20.24
CA ARG A 152 0.13 1.39 -20.67
C ARG A 152 1.36 0.84 -19.99
N ASN A 153 1.29 -0.40 -19.54
CA ASN A 153 2.44 -1.14 -19.08
C ASN A 153 2.41 -2.54 -19.65
N SER A 154 3.46 -2.91 -20.34
CA SER A 154 3.57 -4.22 -21.00
C SER A 154 4.71 -5.01 -20.37
N GLU A 155 4.46 -6.30 -20.16
CA GLU A 155 5.44 -7.26 -19.65
C GLU A 155 5.45 -8.49 -20.52
N PHE A 156 6.62 -9.04 -20.75
CA PHE A 156 6.74 -10.37 -21.31
C PHE A 156 7.82 -11.17 -20.58
N GLY A 157 7.63 -12.47 -20.52
CA GLY A 157 8.59 -13.40 -19.98
C GLY A 157 8.72 -14.62 -20.88
N VAL A 158 9.95 -15.11 -21.02
CA VAL A 158 10.24 -16.37 -21.68
C VAL A 158 11.07 -17.24 -20.76
N TYR A 159 10.85 -18.53 -20.81
CA TYR A 159 11.58 -19.45 -19.98
C TYR A 159 11.85 -20.79 -20.68
N SER A 160 12.90 -21.44 -20.20
CA SER A 160 13.21 -22.80 -20.57
C SER A 160 13.67 -23.57 -19.34
N GLY A 161 13.36 -24.84 -19.32
CA GLY A 161 13.78 -25.76 -18.25
C GLY A 161 14.15 -27.12 -18.80
N LEU A 162 15.04 -27.79 -18.09
CA LEU A 162 15.45 -29.16 -18.34
C LEU A 162 15.33 -29.96 -17.05
N GLU A 163 14.62 -31.04 -17.11
CA GLU A 163 14.59 -32.07 -16.07
C GLU A 163 15.27 -33.35 -16.60
N LYS A 164 16.19 -33.87 -15.82
CA LYS A 164 16.83 -35.16 -16.12
C LYS A 164 16.92 -36.02 -14.88
N LYS A 165 16.66 -37.29 -15.09
CA LYS A 165 16.77 -38.32 -14.08
C LYS A 165 18.01 -39.18 -14.31
N PHE A 166 18.67 -39.55 -13.26
CA PHE A 166 19.88 -40.36 -13.22
C PHE A 166 19.74 -41.48 -12.19
N MET A 167 20.65 -42.47 -12.21
CA MET A 167 20.73 -43.53 -11.21
C MET A 167 19.41 -44.31 -11.05
N ASN A 168 18.82 -44.76 -12.16
CA ASN A 168 17.52 -45.43 -12.16
C ASN A 168 16.42 -44.63 -11.45
N ASP A 169 16.35 -43.35 -11.76
CA ASP A 169 15.38 -42.39 -11.21
C ASP A 169 15.60 -41.98 -9.73
N GLU A 170 16.66 -42.45 -9.09
CA GLU A 170 16.98 -42.06 -7.71
C GLU A 170 17.43 -40.61 -7.61
N LEU A 171 18.11 -40.07 -8.62
CA LEU A 171 18.56 -38.68 -8.66
C LEU A 171 17.82 -37.91 -9.78
N LYS A 172 17.12 -36.87 -9.38
CA LYS A 172 16.44 -35.94 -10.28
C LYS A 172 17.11 -34.58 -10.23
N ALA A 173 17.56 -34.09 -11.37
CA ALA A 173 18.10 -32.75 -11.52
C ALA A 173 17.16 -31.91 -12.39
N THR A 174 16.88 -30.71 -11.95
CA THR A 174 16.08 -29.74 -12.71
C THR A 174 16.84 -28.41 -12.78
N VAL A 175 16.91 -27.82 -13.97
CA VAL A 175 17.49 -26.49 -14.19
C VAL A 175 16.50 -25.69 -14.99
N THR A 176 16.23 -24.46 -14.58
CA THR A 176 15.37 -23.52 -15.32
C THR A 176 16.02 -22.16 -15.41
N VAL A 177 15.74 -21.47 -16.48
CA VAL A 177 16.10 -20.07 -16.65
C VAL A 177 14.89 -19.32 -17.21
N ARG A 178 14.59 -18.19 -16.61
CA ARG A 178 13.54 -17.31 -17.06
C ARG A 178 14.11 -15.92 -17.28
N MET A 179 13.71 -15.28 -18.35
CA MET A 179 13.93 -13.87 -18.60
C MET A 179 12.59 -13.14 -18.55
N ASP A 180 12.53 -12.08 -17.75
CA ASP A 180 11.39 -11.19 -17.66
C ASP A 180 11.79 -9.77 -18.08
N LYS A 181 10.93 -9.15 -18.88
CA LYS A 181 11.08 -7.77 -19.33
C LYS A 181 9.77 -7.03 -19.10
N ASN A 182 9.81 -6.05 -18.23
CA ASN A 182 8.77 -5.03 -18.11
C ASN A 182 9.14 -3.83 -19.01
N GLN A 183 8.14 -3.13 -19.52
CA GLN A 183 8.33 -1.95 -20.38
C GLN A 183 9.28 -0.91 -19.75
N ASN A 184 9.16 -0.66 -18.44
CA ASN A 184 9.87 0.40 -17.72
C ASN A 184 11.21 -0.03 -17.12
N PHE A 185 11.47 -1.33 -17.03
CA PHE A 185 12.67 -1.86 -16.37
C PHE A 185 13.53 -2.67 -17.33
N LYS A 186 14.81 -2.85 -17.01
CA LYS A 186 15.72 -3.70 -17.79
C LYS A 186 15.26 -5.16 -17.75
N ALA A 187 15.62 -5.93 -18.76
CA ALA A 187 15.41 -7.36 -18.72
C ALA A 187 16.22 -7.99 -17.59
N LEU A 188 15.60 -8.89 -16.86
CA LEU A 188 16.19 -9.58 -15.72
C LEU A 188 16.06 -11.09 -15.91
N PHE A 189 17.04 -11.81 -15.35
CA PHE A 189 17.10 -13.26 -15.45
C PHE A 189 16.91 -13.90 -14.08
N SER A 190 16.11 -14.93 -14.03
CA SER A 190 15.80 -15.73 -12.85
C SER A 190 16.22 -17.18 -13.09
N PRO A 191 17.48 -17.54 -12.83
CA PRO A 191 17.91 -18.94 -12.84
C PRO A 191 17.40 -19.66 -11.60
N ALA A 192 17.08 -20.95 -11.79
CA ALA A 192 16.81 -21.89 -10.68
C ALA A 192 17.38 -23.26 -11.02
N ALA A 193 17.82 -23.96 -10.01
CA ALA A 193 18.31 -25.33 -10.11
C ALA A 193 17.89 -26.13 -8.88
N SER A 194 17.57 -27.38 -9.04
CA SER A 194 17.28 -28.28 -7.93
C SER A 194 17.82 -29.68 -8.18
N LEU A 195 18.26 -30.32 -7.10
CA LEU A 195 18.65 -31.70 -7.03
C LEU A 195 17.80 -32.39 -5.97
N VAL A 196 17.20 -33.52 -6.34
CA VAL A 196 16.46 -34.38 -5.42
C VAL A 196 17.01 -35.79 -5.54
N TYR A 197 17.55 -36.31 -4.44
CA TYR A 197 18.02 -37.66 -4.35
C TYR A 197 17.14 -38.47 -3.43
N THR A 198 16.54 -39.54 -3.94
CA THR A 198 15.63 -40.42 -3.19
C THR A 198 16.15 -41.83 -3.24
N LYS A 199 16.67 -42.31 -2.11
CA LYS A 199 17.15 -43.70 -1.98
C LYS A 199 16.06 -44.58 -1.42
N THR A 200 15.77 -45.68 -2.11
CA THR A 200 14.82 -46.73 -1.69
C THR A 200 13.40 -46.23 -1.38
N GLY A 201 13.03 -45.03 -1.83
CA GLY A 201 11.72 -44.42 -1.55
C GLY A 201 11.50 -43.99 -0.09
N LYS A 202 12.43 -44.29 0.82
CA LYS A 202 12.30 -44.00 2.27
C LYS A 202 13.03 -42.71 2.70
N HIS A 203 14.07 -42.34 1.99
CA HIS A 203 14.90 -41.20 2.33
C HIS A 203 15.08 -40.28 1.11
N GLY A 204 14.80 -39.00 1.27
CA GLY A 204 14.95 -38.01 0.24
C GLY A 204 15.79 -36.80 0.74
N TRP A 205 16.77 -36.42 -0.03
CA TRP A 205 17.53 -35.18 0.15
C TRP A 205 17.21 -34.23 -0.98
N ARG A 206 17.06 -32.97 -0.66
CA ARG A 206 16.85 -31.92 -1.66
C ARG A 206 17.83 -30.78 -1.45
N ALA A 207 18.33 -30.25 -2.55
CA ALA A 207 19.07 -29.00 -2.59
C ALA A 207 18.50 -28.17 -3.71
N SER A 208 18.18 -26.92 -3.46
CA SER A 208 17.68 -26.02 -4.47
C SER A 208 18.26 -24.60 -4.34
N PHE A 209 18.49 -24.01 -5.50
CA PHE A 209 18.80 -22.61 -5.64
C PHE A 209 17.73 -21.98 -6.54
N SER A 210 17.20 -20.84 -6.14
CA SER A 210 16.26 -20.09 -6.98
C SER A 210 16.53 -18.60 -6.91
N SER A 211 16.23 -17.91 -8.01
CA SER A 211 16.18 -16.46 -8.08
C SER A 211 14.77 -16.04 -8.49
N ALA A 212 14.23 -15.05 -7.79
CA ALA A 212 12.91 -14.49 -8.08
C ALA A 212 13.01 -12.99 -8.35
N ILE A 213 12.08 -12.50 -9.14
CA ILE A 213 11.96 -11.07 -9.49
C ILE A 213 10.54 -10.62 -9.20
N ARG A 214 10.40 -9.45 -8.59
CA ARG A 214 9.13 -8.77 -8.42
C ARG A 214 9.21 -7.39 -9.04
N ASN A 215 8.42 -7.15 -10.08
CA ASN A 215 8.27 -5.81 -10.62
C ASN A 215 7.44 -4.94 -9.65
N PRO A 216 7.75 -3.64 -9.53
CA PRO A 216 6.88 -2.68 -8.86
C PRO A 216 5.47 -2.72 -9.43
N THR A 217 4.48 -2.54 -8.56
CA THR A 217 3.06 -2.51 -8.98
C THR A 217 2.75 -1.31 -9.87
N LEU A 218 1.59 -1.28 -10.50
CA LEU A 218 1.15 -0.09 -11.25
C LEU A 218 1.00 1.13 -10.34
N ALA A 219 0.58 0.93 -9.09
CA ALA A 219 0.50 2.00 -8.10
C ALA A 219 1.89 2.55 -7.78
N ASP A 220 2.87 1.68 -7.49
CA ASP A 220 4.24 2.12 -7.24
C ASP A 220 4.80 2.92 -8.42
N GLN A 221 4.42 2.56 -9.64
CA GLN A 221 4.93 3.16 -10.86
C GLN A 221 4.23 4.47 -11.24
N TYR A 222 2.89 4.53 -11.19
CA TYR A 222 2.08 5.59 -11.83
C TYR A 222 1.11 6.28 -10.89
N PHE A 223 1.17 6.02 -9.59
CA PHE A 223 0.23 6.59 -8.64
C PHE A 223 0.26 8.12 -8.70
N TYR A 224 -0.92 8.73 -8.72
CA TYR A 224 -1.10 10.17 -8.62
C TYR A 224 -2.41 10.42 -7.88
N TYR A 225 -2.35 10.39 -6.57
CA TYR A 225 -3.54 10.48 -5.74
C TYR A 225 -3.45 11.68 -4.79
N ASN A 226 -4.30 12.67 -5.03
CA ASN A 226 -4.36 13.86 -4.22
C ASN A 226 -5.31 13.62 -3.04
N VAL A 227 -4.78 13.63 -1.83
CA VAL A 227 -5.52 13.51 -0.58
C VAL A 227 -5.75 14.87 0.10
N GLY A 228 -5.60 15.97 -0.63
CA GLY A 228 -5.80 17.35 -0.18
C GLY A 228 -4.58 17.95 0.52
N ARG A 229 -4.05 17.30 1.53
CA ARG A 229 -2.86 17.75 2.27
C ARG A 229 -1.56 17.26 1.66
N ALA A 230 -1.62 16.24 0.83
CA ALA A 230 -0.48 15.65 0.14
C ALA A 230 -0.92 15.04 -1.19
N ILE A 231 0.03 14.83 -2.07
CA ILE A 231 -0.14 14.05 -3.29
C ILE A 231 0.74 12.82 -3.16
N LEU A 232 0.12 11.64 -3.26
CA LEU A 232 0.83 10.38 -3.29
C LEU A 232 1.26 10.10 -4.73
N LEU A 233 2.57 9.91 -4.92
CA LEU A 233 3.17 9.79 -6.25
C LEU A 233 3.82 8.42 -6.43
N GLY A 234 3.62 7.81 -7.60
CA GLY A 234 4.44 6.73 -8.09
C GLY A 234 5.76 7.28 -8.67
N ASN A 235 6.78 6.43 -8.74
CA ASN A 235 8.12 6.85 -9.13
C ASN A 235 8.71 5.99 -10.25
N VAL A 236 7.99 5.88 -11.37
CA VAL A 236 8.49 5.10 -12.52
C VAL A 236 9.59 5.84 -13.28
N GLU A 237 9.52 7.16 -13.33
CA GLU A 237 10.44 7.97 -14.16
C GLU A 237 11.68 8.41 -13.39
N GLY A 238 11.63 8.44 -12.06
CA GLY A 238 12.74 8.82 -11.20
C GLY A 238 13.02 10.32 -11.20
N GLU A 239 12.20 11.08 -11.93
CA GLU A 239 12.23 12.53 -11.95
C GLU A 239 10.79 13.00 -11.78
N PHE A 240 10.55 13.78 -10.73
CA PHE A 240 9.32 14.54 -10.63
C PHE A 240 9.45 15.73 -11.58
N GLU A 241 8.37 16.12 -12.25
CA GLU A 241 8.36 17.25 -13.20
C GLU A 241 9.13 18.46 -12.65
N ALA A 242 9.92 19.10 -13.50
CA ALA A 242 10.78 20.23 -13.16
C ALA A 242 10.08 21.24 -12.23
N GLY A 243 10.71 21.48 -11.07
CA GLY A 243 10.18 22.33 -9.99
C GLY A 243 9.46 21.60 -8.86
N ARG A 244 9.39 20.26 -8.91
CA ARG A 244 8.84 19.40 -7.83
C ARG A 244 9.81 18.33 -7.38
N ASP A 245 11.06 18.46 -7.72
CA ASP A 245 12.07 17.42 -7.62
C ASP A 245 12.52 17.16 -6.19
N SER A 246 11.95 17.89 -5.23
CA SER A 246 12.32 17.81 -3.83
C SER A 246 11.17 17.24 -3.03
N LEU A 247 11.36 16.06 -2.48
CA LEU A 247 10.52 15.53 -1.44
C LEU A 247 10.99 16.05 -0.09
N ILE A 248 10.04 16.28 0.79
CA ILE A 248 10.30 16.78 2.14
C ILE A 248 10.08 15.64 3.11
N THR A 249 10.98 15.47 4.09
CA THR A 249 10.78 14.48 5.14
C THR A 249 9.58 14.87 6.02
N LEU A 250 8.83 13.88 6.49
CA LEU A 250 7.69 14.14 7.40
C LEU A 250 8.14 14.88 8.65
N GLU A 251 9.29 14.51 9.19
CA GLU A 251 9.88 15.14 10.37
C GLU A 251 10.17 16.63 10.14
N SER A 252 10.79 16.96 9.02
CA SER A 252 11.07 18.38 8.68
C SER A 252 9.78 19.16 8.38
N PHE A 253 8.77 18.52 7.80
CA PHE A 253 7.47 19.14 7.58
C PHE A 253 6.75 19.45 8.89
N ASP A 254 6.80 18.55 9.86
CA ASP A 254 6.25 18.79 11.20
C ASP A 254 7.00 19.91 11.93
N ALA A 255 8.32 19.96 11.80
CA ALA A 255 9.13 21.04 12.33
C ALA A 255 8.81 22.39 11.66
N TYR A 256 8.56 22.40 10.35
CA TYR A 256 8.05 23.57 9.63
C TYR A 256 6.72 24.04 10.19
N ARG A 257 5.75 23.13 10.31
CA ARG A 257 4.38 23.44 10.73
C ARG A 257 4.29 24.01 12.14
N THR A 258 5.19 23.57 13.03
CA THR A 258 5.23 23.99 14.44
C THR A 258 6.13 25.21 14.68
N SER A 259 6.74 25.77 13.64
CA SER A 259 7.64 26.91 13.77
C SER A 259 6.86 28.21 14.02
N PRO A 260 7.39 29.12 14.87
CA PRO A 260 6.73 30.38 15.20
C PRO A 260 6.58 31.33 14.01
N THR A 261 7.52 31.27 13.07
CA THR A 261 7.53 32.11 11.87
C THR A 261 7.70 31.29 10.61
N LEU A 262 7.17 31.80 9.49
CA LEU A 262 7.30 31.15 8.17
C LEU A 262 8.77 30.95 7.78
N LEU A 263 9.62 31.95 8.02
CA LEU A 263 11.03 31.92 7.64
C LEU A 263 11.80 30.84 8.42
N GLU A 264 11.59 30.76 9.72
CA GLU A 264 12.18 29.71 10.56
C GLU A 264 11.70 28.32 10.13
N GLY A 265 10.41 28.21 9.80
CA GLY A 265 9.84 26.96 9.28
C GLY A 265 10.49 26.51 7.98
N LEU A 266 10.59 27.41 7.00
CA LEU A 266 11.20 27.10 5.70
C LEU A 266 12.66 26.63 5.85
N ASN A 267 13.40 27.19 6.80
CA ASN A 267 14.79 26.76 7.08
C ASN A 267 14.91 25.38 7.73
N LYS A 268 13.81 24.83 8.24
CA LYS A 268 13.77 23.49 8.85
C LYS A 268 13.41 22.39 7.83
N LEU A 269 12.97 22.78 6.62
CA LEU A 269 12.62 21.79 5.60
C LEU A 269 13.87 21.07 5.13
N ASP A 270 13.83 19.73 5.23
CA ASP A 270 14.87 18.85 4.73
C ASP A 270 14.38 18.18 3.44
N TYR A 271 15.09 18.47 2.35
CA TYR A 271 14.74 18.04 1.00
C TYR A 271 15.59 16.83 0.62
N PHE A 272 14.96 15.83 0.01
CA PHE A 272 15.68 14.66 -0.48
C PHE A 272 15.15 14.21 -1.84
N ASN A 273 15.98 13.51 -2.59
CA ASN A 273 15.62 12.88 -3.85
C ASN A 273 15.44 11.37 -3.64
N VAL A 274 14.47 10.80 -4.34
CA VAL A 274 14.24 9.36 -4.34
C VAL A 274 14.67 8.79 -5.69
N ASP A 275 15.53 7.80 -5.63
CA ASP A 275 15.93 7.04 -6.81
C ASP A 275 14.72 6.41 -7.50
N ARG A 276 14.84 6.29 -8.82
CA ARG A 276 13.86 5.56 -9.62
C ARG A 276 13.64 4.15 -9.08
N LEU A 277 12.39 3.71 -9.10
CA LEU A 277 12.02 2.36 -8.73
C LEU A 277 12.80 1.30 -9.53
N ARG A 278 13.13 0.22 -8.85
CA ARG A 278 13.79 -0.95 -9.43
C ARG A 278 13.01 -2.21 -9.05
N PRO A 279 12.99 -3.23 -9.91
CA PRO A 279 12.46 -4.53 -9.52
C PRO A 279 13.24 -5.12 -8.35
N GLU A 280 12.51 -5.72 -7.42
CA GLU A 280 13.08 -6.49 -6.34
C GLU A 280 13.64 -7.80 -6.86
N GLN A 281 14.75 -8.24 -6.31
CA GLN A 281 15.37 -9.52 -6.62
C GLN A 281 15.66 -10.28 -5.33
N ALA A 282 15.22 -11.53 -5.28
CA ALA A 282 15.52 -12.44 -4.20
C ALA A 282 16.31 -13.65 -4.72
N LYS A 283 17.22 -14.15 -3.89
CA LYS A 283 17.95 -15.40 -4.14
C LYS A 283 17.81 -16.28 -2.92
N THR A 284 17.44 -17.51 -3.15
CA THR A 284 17.19 -18.48 -2.09
C THR A 284 18.01 -19.73 -2.33
N LEU A 285 18.65 -20.22 -1.30
CA LEU A 285 19.30 -21.53 -1.25
C LEU A 285 18.59 -22.35 -0.19
N GLU A 286 18.14 -23.53 -0.56
CA GLU A 286 17.43 -24.43 0.36
C GLU A 286 18.09 -25.80 0.37
N LEU A 287 18.21 -26.39 1.56
CA LEU A 287 18.63 -27.76 1.78
C LEU A 287 17.53 -28.46 2.60
N GLY A 288 17.22 -29.70 2.27
CA GLY A 288 16.20 -30.41 3.01
C GLY A 288 16.43 -31.91 3.00
N TYR A 289 15.96 -32.54 4.05
CA TYR A 289 15.90 -34.00 4.20
C TYR A 289 14.51 -34.41 4.61
N ARG A 290 14.00 -35.45 3.98
CA ARG A 290 12.74 -36.11 4.31
C ARG A 290 12.96 -37.62 4.40
N GLY A 291 12.47 -38.25 5.44
CA GLY A 291 12.60 -39.68 5.56
C GLY A 291 11.84 -40.29 6.71
N THR A 292 11.69 -41.64 6.65
CA THR A 292 11.16 -42.45 7.76
C THR A 292 12.32 -43.07 8.50
N VAL A 293 12.53 -42.69 9.74
CA VAL A 293 13.57 -43.23 10.62
C VAL A 293 13.00 -44.34 11.50
N ALA A 294 13.73 -45.44 11.62
CA ALA A 294 13.33 -46.61 12.40
C ALA A 294 11.92 -47.13 12.07
N GLU A 295 11.46 -46.94 10.83
CA GLU A 295 10.12 -47.37 10.33
C GLU A 295 8.91 -46.81 11.11
N LYS A 296 9.15 -45.87 12.04
CA LYS A 296 8.12 -45.33 12.94
C LYS A 296 8.03 -43.80 12.93
N PHE A 297 9.15 -43.16 12.67
CA PHE A 297 9.20 -41.70 12.76
C PHE A 297 9.39 -41.08 11.37
N TYR A 298 8.45 -40.24 10.96
CA TYR A 298 8.59 -39.41 9.77
C TYR A 298 9.27 -38.10 10.14
N LEU A 299 10.35 -37.78 9.45
CA LEU A 299 11.13 -36.56 9.62
C LEU A 299 11.14 -35.74 8.31
N ASP A 300 10.82 -34.46 8.37
CA ASP A 300 10.99 -33.51 7.28
C ASP A 300 11.65 -32.25 7.86
N VAL A 301 12.89 -32.00 7.45
CA VAL A 301 13.73 -30.88 7.93
C VAL A 301 14.26 -30.13 6.74
N GLY A 302 14.22 -28.79 6.83
CA GLY A 302 14.75 -27.91 5.80
C GLY A 302 15.29 -26.61 6.40
N VAL A 303 16.25 -26.05 5.72
CA VAL A 303 16.89 -24.75 6.02
C VAL A 303 17.04 -23.97 4.72
#